data_e62a807e220219a54928399765b1d398
#
_entry.id   e62a807e220219a54928399765b1d398
#
_cell.length_a   1.000
_cell.length_b   1.000
_cell.length_c   1.000
_cell.angle_alpha   90.00
_cell.angle_beta   90.00
_cell.angle_gamma   90.00
#
_symmetry.space_group_name_H-M   'P 1'
#
loop_
_entity.id
_entity.type
_entity.pdbx_description
1 polymer ?
#
loop_
_entity_poly.entity_id
_entity_poly.type
_entity_poly.pdbx_seq_one_letter_code
_entity_poly.pdbx_strand_id
1 'polypeptide(L)'
;MILAIDIGNTNIVLGCMEQDRILVETRMATDLLKTSDQYCVELKNLLSLYEIDPKAVEGVIISSVVPPVLNSCKTAVRKLTGKTPMIVGPGIKTGLNIQMENPAQIGSDLIVAAVAALSRFTPPLIIVDMGTATTMTAIDKTGTYVGGCISPGPKLSAESLSTRTAQLPAISLESPKKAI
;
A
#
# COMPACT_ATOMS: atom_id res chain seq x y z
N MET A 1 -18.40 -7.78 -5.60
CA MET A 1 -16.93 -7.54 -5.77
C MET A 1 -16.51 -6.28 -5.03
N ILE A 2 -15.36 -6.31 -4.35
CA ILE A 2 -14.76 -5.17 -3.62
C ILE A 2 -13.53 -4.69 -4.37
N LEU A 3 -13.39 -3.37 -4.52
CA LEU A 3 -12.18 -2.73 -5.03
C LEU A 3 -11.35 -2.22 -3.85
N ALA A 4 -10.17 -2.80 -3.64
CA ALA A 4 -9.19 -2.35 -2.66
C ALA A 4 -8.12 -1.52 -3.37
N ILE A 5 -7.76 -0.38 -2.81
CA ILE A 5 -6.75 0.53 -3.36
C ILE A 5 -5.76 0.87 -2.25
N ASP A 6 -4.48 0.66 -2.52
CA ASP A 6 -3.40 1.11 -1.64
C ASP A 6 -2.58 2.19 -2.35
N ILE A 7 -2.54 3.39 -1.76
CA ILE A 7 -1.87 4.57 -2.31
C ILE A 7 -0.56 4.78 -1.57
N GLY A 8 0.52 4.22 -2.13
CA GLY A 8 1.88 4.42 -1.68
C GLY A 8 2.56 5.60 -2.37
N ASN A 9 3.76 5.97 -1.87
CA ASN A 9 4.54 7.10 -2.41
C ASN A 9 4.99 6.90 -3.87
N THR A 10 5.21 5.66 -4.29
CA THR A 10 5.71 5.34 -5.65
C THR A 10 4.63 4.74 -6.54
N ASN A 11 3.81 3.87 -5.98
CA ASN A 11 2.78 3.15 -6.73
C ASN A 11 1.43 3.21 -6.00
N ILE A 12 0.38 3.20 -6.80
CA ILE A 12 -0.99 2.90 -6.39
C ILE A 12 -1.28 1.47 -6.83
N VAL A 13 -1.58 0.60 -5.88
CA VAL A 13 -1.93 -0.80 -6.13
C VAL A 13 -3.45 -0.95 -6.05
N LEU A 14 -4.03 -1.65 -7.01
CA LEU A 14 -5.45 -1.97 -7.05
C LEU A 14 -5.64 -3.48 -6.96
N GLY A 15 -6.52 -3.90 -6.08
CA GLY A 15 -6.96 -5.28 -5.96
C GLY A 15 -8.47 -5.38 -6.15
N CYS A 16 -8.92 -6.21 -7.08
CA CYS A 16 -10.32 -6.58 -7.19
C CYS A 16 -10.53 -7.91 -6.46
N MET A 17 -11.41 -7.92 -5.48
CA MET A 17 -11.64 -9.05 -4.60
C MET A 17 -13.08 -9.53 -4.64
N GLU A 18 -13.26 -10.84 -4.64
CA GLU A 18 -14.56 -11.47 -4.45
C GLU A 18 -14.43 -12.49 -3.34
N GLN A 19 -15.19 -12.28 -2.26
CA GLN A 19 -15.01 -12.99 -1.00
C GLN A 19 -13.54 -12.87 -0.53
N ASP A 20 -12.82 -13.99 -0.37
CA ASP A 20 -11.42 -14.04 0.08
C ASP A 20 -10.41 -14.21 -1.08
N ARG A 21 -10.88 -14.10 -2.34
CA ARG A 21 -10.03 -14.27 -3.52
C ARG A 21 -9.71 -12.92 -4.16
N ILE A 22 -8.43 -12.69 -4.43
CA ILE A 22 -7.97 -11.62 -5.32
C ILE A 22 -8.18 -12.11 -6.75
N LEU A 23 -9.06 -11.46 -7.50
CA LEU A 23 -9.29 -11.77 -8.90
C LEU A 23 -8.26 -11.11 -9.80
N VAL A 24 -7.92 -9.86 -9.46
CA VAL A 24 -6.97 -9.04 -10.21
C VAL A 24 -6.16 -8.23 -9.22
N GLU A 25 -4.86 -8.15 -9.46
CA GLU A 25 -3.97 -7.18 -8.85
C GLU A 25 -3.26 -6.42 -9.97
N THR A 26 -3.30 -5.11 -9.91
CA THR A 26 -2.61 -4.24 -10.87
C THR A 26 -2.09 -2.99 -10.18
N ARG A 27 -1.20 -2.25 -10.85
CA ARG A 27 -0.61 -1.04 -10.27
C ARG A 27 -0.38 0.04 -11.32
N MET A 28 -0.36 1.27 -10.83
CA MET A 28 0.03 2.45 -11.60
C MET A 28 0.96 3.34 -10.77
N ALA A 29 1.69 4.22 -11.42
CA ALA A 29 2.55 5.18 -10.73
C ALA A 29 1.72 6.17 -9.89
N THR A 30 2.23 6.53 -8.74
CA THR A 30 1.70 7.64 -7.96
C THR A 30 2.19 8.95 -8.55
N ASP A 31 1.27 9.85 -8.87
CA ASP A 31 1.58 11.17 -9.43
C ASP A 31 0.79 12.25 -8.68
N LEU A 32 1.53 13.11 -7.98
CA LEU A 32 0.97 14.19 -7.15
C LEU A 32 0.25 15.28 -7.96
N LEU A 33 0.55 15.38 -9.26
CA LEU A 33 0.03 16.43 -10.14
C LEU A 33 -1.25 16.04 -10.87
N LYS A 34 -1.61 14.74 -10.86
CA LYS A 34 -2.82 14.27 -11.54
C LYS A 34 -4.09 14.75 -10.87
N THR A 35 -4.99 15.22 -11.71
CA THR A 35 -6.36 15.57 -11.32
C THR A 35 -7.21 14.32 -11.07
N SER A 36 -8.35 14.49 -10.43
CA SER A 36 -9.31 13.39 -10.25
C SER A 36 -9.82 12.80 -11.56
N ASP A 37 -9.89 13.58 -12.64
CA ASP A 37 -10.35 13.09 -13.94
C ASP A 37 -9.27 12.25 -14.62
N GLN A 38 -8.01 12.61 -14.51
CA GLN A 38 -6.90 11.80 -14.99
C GLN A 38 -6.84 10.45 -14.27
N TYR A 39 -6.95 10.45 -12.94
CA TYR A 39 -7.05 9.21 -12.16
C TYR A 39 -8.28 8.38 -12.55
N CYS A 40 -9.44 9.03 -12.80
CA CYS A 40 -10.64 8.34 -13.24
C CYS A 40 -10.45 7.61 -14.57
N VAL A 41 -9.81 8.26 -15.55
CA VAL A 41 -9.49 7.66 -16.86
C VAL A 41 -8.53 6.48 -16.71
N GLU A 42 -7.46 6.63 -15.93
CA GLU A 42 -6.49 5.55 -15.70
C GLU A 42 -7.12 4.35 -14.98
N LEU A 43 -7.88 4.60 -13.92
CA LEU A 43 -8.59 3.54 -13.20
C LEU A 43 -9.57 2.81 -14.11
N LYS A 44 -10.33 3.55 -14.94
CA LYS A 44 -11.23 2.95 -15.94
C LYS A 44 -10.48 2.07 -16.93
N ASN A 45 -9.36 2.56 -17.46
CA ASN A 45 -8.56 1.81 -18.42
C ASN A 45 -7.99 0.52 -17.80
N LEU A 46 -7.47 0.60 -16.57
CA LEU A 46 -6.97 -0.57 -15.85
C LEU A 46 -8.08 -1.61 -15.61
N LEU A 47 -9.24 -1.19 -15.11
CA LEU A 47 -10.36 -2.11 -14.90
C LEU A 47 -10.84 -2.72 -16.22
N SER A 48 -10.90 -1.93 -17.30
CA SER A 48 -11.29 -2.42 -18.63
C SER A 48 -10.29 -3.42 -19.21
N LEU A 49 -8.99 -3.26 -18.93
CA LEU A 49 -7.95 -4.21 -19.36
C LEU A 49 -8.17 -5.62 -18.80
N TYR A 50 -8.78 -5.71 -17.61
CA TYR A 50 -9.11 -6.97 -16.94
C TYR A 50 -10.61 -7.32 -17.02
N GLU A 51 -11.34 -6.68 -17.96
CA GLU A 51 -12.77 -6.94 -18.19
C GLU A 51 -13.66 -6.71 -16.97
N ILE A 52 -13.25 -5.81 -16.07
CA ILE A 52 -14.00 -5.49 -14.85
C ILE A 52 -14.93 -4.30 -15.13
N ASP A 53 -16.24 -4.53 -14.99
CA ASP A 53 -17.22 -3.44 -15.02
C ASP A 53 -17.17 -2.65 -13.70
N PRO A 54 -16.83 -1.35 -13.72
CA PRO A 54 -16.85 -0.52 -12.52
C PRO A 54 -18.21 -0.47 -11.81
N LYS A 55 -19.29 -0.69 -12.53
CA LYS A 55 -20.65 -0.72 -11.94
C LYS A 55 -20.93 -1.98 -11.12
N ALA A 56 -20.19 -3.06 -11.38
CA ALA A 56 -20.28 -4.30 -10.60
C ALA A 56 -19.55 -4.20 -9.25
N VAL A 57 -18.83 -3.10 -8.99
CA VAL A 57 -18.17 -2.84 -7.72
C VAL A 57 -19.22 -2.50 -6.65
N GLU A 58 -19.31 -3.33 -5.61
CA GLU A 58 -20.25 -3.18 -4.50
C GLU A 58 -19.72 -2.25 -3.41
N GLY A 59 -18.41 -2.23 -3.21
CA GLY A 59 -17.74 -1.40 -2.23
C GLY A 59 -16.29 -1.10 -2.61
N VAL A 60 -15.76 -0.03 -2.05
CA VAL A 60 -14.37 0.40 -2.25
C VAL A 60 -13.74 0.70 -0.91
N ILE A 61 -12.51 0.23 -0.72
CA ILE A 61 -11.68 0.57 0.44
C ILE A 61 -10.35 1.15 -0.05
N ILE A 62 -9.89 2.22 0.59
CA ILE A 62 -8.63 2.90 0.25
C ILE A 62 -7.75 3.00 1.50
N SER A 63 -6.54 2.47 1.41
CA SER A 63 -5.41 2.80 2.28
C SER A 63 -4.55 3.85 1.59
N SER A 64 -4.00 4.81 2.32
CA SER A 64 -3.15 5.84 1.74
C SER A 64 -2.18 6.44 2.74
N VAL A 65 -0.93 6.58 2.29
CA VAL A 65 0.11 7.38 2.96
C VAL A 65 0.45 8.64 2.17
N VAL A 66 -0.37 9.00 1.16
CA VAL A 66 -0.17 10.16 0.28
C VAL A 66 -1.42 11.05 0.27
N PRO A 67 -1.62 11.92 1.28
CA PRO A 67 -2.82 12.73 1.42
C PRO A 67 -3.21 13.55 0.19
N PRO A 68 -2.29 14.17 -0.57
CA PRO A 68 -2.66 14.93 -1.77
C PRO A 68 -3.35 14.08 -2.84
N VAL A 69 -2.89 12.84 -3.02
CA VAL A 69 -3.44 11.89 -4.02
C VAL A 69 -4.75 11.29 -3.56
N LEU A 70 -4.91 11.07 -2.25
CA LEU A 70 -6.11 10.46 -1.67
C LEU A 70 -7.40 11.17 -2.12
N ASN A 71 -7.44 12.49 -2.08
CA ASN A 71 -8.64 13.24 -2.45
C ASN A 71 -8.97 13.11 -3.95
N SER A 72 -7.96 13.13 -4.81
CA SER A 72 -8.13 12.92 -6.26
C SER A 72 -8.63 11.51 -6.55
N CYS A 73 -8.00 10.48 -5.96
CA CYS A 73 -8.41 9.09 -6.12
C CYS A 73 -9.82 8.81 -5.55
N LYS A 74 -10.15 9.34 -4.37
CA LYS A 74 -11.49 9.23 -3.77
C LYS A 74 -12.57 9.79 -4.70
N THR A 75 -12.30 10.94 -5.31
CA THR A 75 -13.22 11.56 -6.26
C THR A 75 -13.34 10.75 -7.55
N ALA A 76 -12.21 10.28 -8.09
CA ALA A 76 -12.15 9.44 -9.29
C ALA A 76 -12.96 8.15 -9.11
N VAL A 77 -12.73 7.44 -8.02
CA VAL A 77 -13.44 6.20 -7.68
C VAL A 77 -14.94 6.41 -7.56
N ARG A 78 -15.36 7.50 -6.89
CA ARG A 78 -16.79 7.82 -6.75
C ARG A 78 -17.44 8.12 -8.11
N LYS A 79 -16.75 8.84 -9.00
CA LYS A 79 -17.22 9.09 -10.37
C LYS A 79 -17.35 7.80 -11.16
N LEU A 80 -16.39 6.89 -11.02
CA LEU A 80 -16.31 5.68 -11.81
C LEU A 80 -17.30 4.60 -11.36
N THR A 81 -17.39 4.36 -10.06
CA THR A 81 -18.17 3.23 -9.47
C THR A 81 -19.51 3.67 -8.90
N GLY A 82 -19.71 4.97 -8.65
CA GLY A 82 -20.86 5.48 -7.89
C GLY A 82 -20.78 5.23 -6.38
N LYS A 83 -19.71 4.58 -5.88
CA LYS A 83 -19.56 4.22 -4.47
C LYS A 83 -18.71 5.24 -3.73
N THR A 84 -19.05 5.49 -2.47
CA THR A 84 -18.21 6.27 -1.57
C THR A 84 -17.18 5.34 -0.94
N PRO A 85 -15.88 5.55 -1.17
CA PRO A 85 -14.86 4.67 -0.61
C PRO A 85 -14.77 4.81 0.91
N MET A 86 -14.56 3.69 1.59
CA MET A 86 -14.11 3.63 2.97
C MET A 86 -12.61 3.95 2.99
N ILE A 87 -12.19 4.85 3.86
CA ILE A 87 -10.77 5.24 3.98
C ILE A 87 -10.20 4.63 5.26
N VAL A 88 -9.14 3.85 5.12
CA VAL A 88 -8.42 3.30 6.28
C VAL A 88 -7.70 4.44 7.00
N GLY A 89 -8.02 4.62 8.26
CA GLY A 89 -7.45 5.71 9.07
C GLY A 89 -8.00 5.72 10.48
N PRO A 90 -7.69 6.77 11.26
CA PRO A 90 -8.17 6.90 12.63
C PRO A 90 -9.69 6.75 12.73
N GLY A 91 -10.16 5.93 13.66
CA GLY A 91 -11.59 5.68 13.89
C GLY A 91 -12.16 4.46 13.15
N ILE A 92 -11.45 3.86 12.21
CA ILE A 92 -11.86 2.58 11.63
C ILE A 92 -11.53 1.43 12.59
N LYS A 93 -12.54 0.61 12.87
CA LYS A 93 -12.36 -0.60 13.67
C LYS A 93 -11.77 -1.71 12.79
N THR A 94 -10.47 -1.88 12.83
CA THR A 94 -9.75 -2.92 12.09
C THR A 94 -9.67 -4.25 12.85
N GLY A 95 -10.02 -4.26 14.13
CA GLY A 95 -9.81 -5.40 15.02
C GLY A 95 -8.36 -5.54 15.52
N LEU A 96 -7.42 -4.74 15.00
CA LEU A 96 -6.04 -4.74 15.46
C LEU A 96 -5.91 -3.98 16.80
N ASN A 97 -5.38 -4.65 17.80
CA ASN A 97 -4.97 -3.99 19.02
C ASN A 97 -3.60 -3.35 18.82
N ILE A 98 -3.46 -2.07 19.21
CA ILE A 98 -2.23 -1.30 19.00
C ILE A 98 -1.76 -0.78 20.36
N GLN A 99 -0.56 -1.17 20.75
CA GLN A 99 0.08 -0.75 22.00
C GLN A 99 1.36 0.05 21.67
N MET A 100 1.16 1.32 21.35
CA MET A 100 2.25 2.27 21.09
C MET A 100 1.95 3.60 21.77
N GLU A 101 3.00 4.39 22.04
CA GLU A 101 2.87 5.72 22.64
C GLU A 101 2.00 6.66 21.80
N ASN A 102 2.13 6.60 20.49
CA ASN A 102 1.35 7.44 19.57
C ASN A 102 0.78 6.61 18.38
N PRO A 103 -0.36 5.92 18.58
CA PRO A 103 -0.97 5.10 17.55
C PRO A 103 -1.39 5.87 16.29
N ALA A 104 -1.63 7.19 16.41
CA ALA A 104 -2.04 8.02 15.28
C ALA A 104 -0.92 8.27 14.25
N GLN A 105 0.33 7.98 14.60
CA GLN A 105 1.47 8.09 13.69
C GLN A 105 1.69 6.86 12.81
N ILE A 106 0.97 5.77 13.07
CA ILE A 106 1.12 4.56 12.27
C ILE A 106 0.48 4.77 10.91
N GLY A 107 1.25 4.52 9.84
CA GLY A 107 0.73 4.53 8.49
C GLY A 107 -0.39 3.50 8.29
N SER A 108 -1.38 3.84 7.47
CA SER A 108 -2.48 2.92 7.17
C SER A 108 -2.01 1.64 6.48
N ASP A 109 -0.94 1.71 5.69
CA ASP A 109 -0.26 0.59 5.05
C ASP A 109 0.23 -0.45 6.07
N LEU A 110 0.87 -0.01 7.16
CA LEU A 110 1.32 -0.90 8.24
C LEU A 110 0.14 -1.57 8.96
N ILE A 111 -0.95 -0.83 9.15
CA ILE A 111 -2.16 -1.35 9.80
C ILE A 111 -2.80 -2.44 8.92
N VAL A 112 -2.99 -2.19 7.63
CA VAL A 112 -3.62 -3.18 6.74
C VAL A 112 -2.73 -4.42 6.55
N ALA A 113 -1.41 -4.24 6.48
CA ALA A 113 -0.45 -5.35 6.44
C ALA A 113 -0.52 -6.22 7.71
N ALA A 114 -0.61 -5.59 8.89
CA ALA A 114 -0.74 -6.31 10.16
C ALA A 114 -2.04 -7.10 10.24
N VAL A 115 -3.18 -6.50 9.86
CA VAL A 115 -4.48 -7.18 9.80
C VAL A 115 -4.45 -8.37 8.84
N ALA A 116 -3.88 -8.16 7.65
CA ALA A 116 -3.76 -9.22 6.64
C ALA A 116 -2.85 -10.36 7.11
N ALA A 117 -1.74 -10.04 7.79
CA ALA A 117 -0.85 -11.06 8.33
C ALA A 117 -1.52 -11.89 9.44
N LEU A 118 -2.24 -11.24 10.36
CA LEU A 118 -2.96 -11.92 11.43
C LEU A 118 -4.13 -12.80 10.93
N SER A 119 -4.70 -12.49 9.77
CA SER A 119 -5.73 -13.35 9.17
C SER A 119 -5.17 -14.65 8.58
N ARG A 120 -3.85 -14.72 8.34
CA ARG A 120 -3.18 -15.83 7.65
C ARG A 120 -2.17 -16.59 8.50
N PHE A 121 -1.61 -15.95 9.51
CA PHE A 121 -0.51 -16.49 10.31
C PHE A 121 -0.80 -16.34 11.79
N THR A 122 -0.33 -17.30 12.56
CA THR A 122 -0.44 -17.30 14.04
C THR A 122 0.65 -16.41 14.64
N PRO A 123 0.32 -15.44 15.51
CA PRO A 123 1.33 -14.64 16.19
C PRO A 123 2.15 -15.48 17.19
N PRO A 124 3.38 -15.03 17.60
CA PRO A 124 3.97 -13.73 17.28
C PRO A 124 4.50 -13.64 15.84
N LEU A 125 4.50 -12.41 15.28
CA LEU A 125 4.92 -12.17 13.88
C LEU A 125 5.89 -11.00 13.79
N ILE A 126 6.83 -11.11 12.84
CA ILE A 126 7.55 -9.97 12.27
C ILE A 126 7.12 -9.86 10.81
N ILE A 127 6.58 -8.71 10.45
CA ILE A 127 6.16 -8.41 9.08
C ILE A 127 7.22 -7.50 8.47
N VAL A 128 7.79 -7.92 7.35
CA VAL A 128 8.78 -7.13 6.61
C VAL A 128 8.18 -6.77 5.26
N ASP A 129 8.10 -5.47 4.99
CA ASP A 129 7.71 -4.93 3.69
C ASP A 129 8.89 -4.18 3.08
N MET A 130 9.30 -4.61 1.87
CA MET A 130 10.47 -4.08 1.15
C MET A 130 10.01 -3.24 -0.05
N GLY A 131 9.53 -2.03 0.24
CA GLY A 131 9.09 -1.06 -0.76
C GLY A 131 10.09 0.09 -0.97
N THR A 132 9.57 1.29 -1.14
CA THR A 132 10.34 2.54 -1.15
C THR A 132 11.08 2.74 0.17
N ALA A 133 10.41 2.47 1.27
CA ALA A 133 11.02 2.20 2.56
C ALA A 133 10.95 0.70 2.84
N THR A 134 11.89 0.17 3.63
CA THR A 134 11.76 -1.14 4.25
C THR A 134 11.20 -0.94 5.64
N THR A 135 10.03 -1.50 5.90
CA THR A 135 9.40 -1.46 7.21
C THR A 135 9.46 -2.85 7.87
N MET A 136 9.63 -2.88 9.17
CA MET A 136 9.53 -4.09 9.98
C MET A 136 8.54 -3.82 11.10
N THR A 137 7.49 -4.61 11.18
CA THR A 137 6.42 -4.49 12.17
C THR A 137 6.41 -5.70 13.09
N ALA A 138 6.32 -5.48 14.38
CA ALA A 138 6.25 -6.52 15.38
C ALA A 138 4.83 -6.68 15.92
N ILE A 139 4.34 -7.92 15.87
CA ILE A 139 3.09 -8.36 16.50
C ILE A 139 3.44 -9.35 17.58
N ASP A 140 3.01 -9.11 18.79
CA ASP A 140 3.27 -9.99 19.93
C ASP A 140 2.41 -11.26 19.91
N LYS A 141 2.65 -12.17 20.87
CA LYS A 141 1.94 -13.45 21.01
C LYS A 141 0.42 -13.32 21.23
N THR A 142 -0.06 -12.13 21.62
CA THR A 142 -1.49 -11.85 21.83
C THR A 142 -2.15 -11.28 20.57
N GLY A 143 -1.41 -11.08 19.47
CA GLY A 143 -1.89 -10.44 18.25
C GLY A 143 -1.88 -8.90 18.33
N THR A 144 -1.16 -8.34 19.31
CA THR A 144 -1.07 -6.88 19.50
C THR A 144 0.09 -6.31 18.69
N TYR A 145 -0.16 -5.23 17.97
CA TYR A 145 0.87 -4.41 17.32
C TYR A 145 1.66 -3.65 18.39
N VAL A 146 2.93 -3.99 18.56
CA VAL A 146 3.77 -3.43 19.62
C VAL A 146 4.83 -2.45 19.16
N GLY A 147 5.01 -2.32 17.84
CA GLY A 147 5.95 -1.36 17.28
C GLY A 147 6.57 -1.81 15.97
N GLY A 148 7.53 -1.03 15.50
CA GLY A 148 8.26 -1.34 14.28
C GLY A 148 9.40 -0.38 14.03
N CYS A 149 10.12 -0.61 12.94
CA CYS A 149 11.15 0.30 12.45
C CYS A 149 10.97 0.53 10.96
N ILE A 150 11.48 1.67 10.51
CA ILE A 150 11.46 2.08 9.10
C ILE A 150 12.90 2.42 8.71
N SER A 151 13.35 1.86 7.59
CA SER A 151 14.64 2.14 6.99
C SER A 151 14.47 2.44 5.50
N PRO A 152 15.47 3.05 4.83
CA PRO A 152 15.41 3.20 3.38
C PRO A 152 15.27 1.84 2.69
N GLY A 153 14.43 1.76 1.67
CA GLY A 153 14.32 0.58 0.82
C GLY A 153 15.57 0.36 -0.04
N PRO A 154 15.70 -0.81 -0.68
CA PRO A 154 16.93 -1.17 -1.42
C PRO A 154 17.30 -0.16 -2.50
N LYS A 155 16.33 0.31 -3.28
CA LYS A 155 16.56 1.31 -4.34
C LYS A 155 17.03 2.64 -3.77
N LEU A 156 16.33 3.15 -2.76
CA LEU A 156 16.67 4.41 -2.11
C LEU A 156 18.03 4.34 -1.42
N SER A 157 18.38 3.20 -0.83
CA SER A 157 19.70 2.96 -0.23
C SER A 157 20.80 2.99 -1.29
N ALA A 158 20.63 2.28 -2.41
CA ALA A 158 21.59 2.26 -3.50
C ALA A 158 21.79 3.66 -4.13
N GLU A 159 20.71 4.38 -4.39
CA GLU A 159 20.74 5.75 -4.90
C GLU A 159 21.45 6.69 -3.91
N SER A 160 21.16 6.56 -2.62
CA SER A 160 21.81 7.40 -1.59
C SER A 160 23.31 7.14 -1.51
N LEU A 161 23.75 5.90 -1.59
CA LEU A 161 25.17 5.54 -1.58
C LEU A 161 25.90 6.10 -2.79
N SER A 162 25.35 5.97 -3.99
CA SER A 162 26.00 6.48 -5.21
C SER A 162 26.02 8.00 -5.29
N THR A 163 25.02 8.70 -4.74
CA THR A 163 24.93 10.17 -4.81
C THR A 163 25.61 10.89 -3.64
N ARG A 164 25.79 10.23 -2.50
CA ARG A 164 26.32 10.82 -1.27
C ARG A 164 27.74 10.38 -0.92
N THR A 165 28.36 9.53 -1.72
CA THR A 165 29.75 9.09 -1.53
C THR A 165 30.59 9.41 -2.75
N ALA A 166 31.91 9.64 -2.53
CA ALA A 166 32.80 10.06 -3.60
C ALA A 166 33.26 8.92 -4.51
N GLN A 167 33.18 7.67 -4.06
CA GLN A 167 33.81 6.53 -4.76
C GLN A 167 32.84 5.36 -5.04
N LEU A 168 31.64 5.36 -4.50
CA LEU A 168 30.70 4.29 -4.74
C LEU A 168 29.94 4.51 -6.06
N PRO A 169 30.08 3.62 -7.05
CA PRO A 169 29.36 3.74 -8.31
C PRO A 169 27.88 3.41 -8.13
N ALA A 170 27.06 3.87 -9.07
CA ALA A 170 25.69 3.39 -9.20
C ALA A 170 25.69 1.89 -9.53
N ILE A 171 24.91 1.11 -8.81
CA ILE A 171 24.82 -0.35 -8.98
C ILE A 171 23.39 -0.74 -9.42
N SER A 172 23.32 -1.84 -10.17
CA SER A 172 22.04 -2.53 -10.42
C SER A 172 21.63 -3.34 -9.18
N LEU A 173 20.31 -3.42 -8.93
CA LEU A 173 19.75 -4.30 -7.90
C LEU A 173 19.52 -5.74 -8.40
N GLU A 174 20.16 -6.12 -9.50
CA GLU A 174 20.13 -7.49 -9.98
C GLU A 174 20.94 -8.41 -9.07
N SER A 175 20.47 -9.66 -8.96
CA SER A 175 21.19 -10.66 -8.19
C SER A 175 22.56 -10.95 -8.83
N PRO A 176 23.68 -10.78 -8.10
CA PRO A 176 24.98 -11.09 -8.65
C PRO A 176 25.12 -12.61 -8.86
N LYS A 177 25.90 -13.01 -9.89
CA LYS A 177 26.19 -14.43 -10.15
C LYS A 177 26.97 -15.08 -9.00
N LYS A 178 27.77 -14.30 -8.29
CA LYS A 178 28.51 -14.70 -7.09
C LYS A 178 28.50 -13.55 -6.10
N ALA A 179 28.40 -13.87 -4.81
CA ALA A 179 28.43 -12.87 -3.75
C ALA A 179 29.84 -12.31 -3.51
N ILE A 180 30.87 -13.08 -3.80
CA ILE A 180 32.31 -12.75 -3.70
C ILE A 180 33.00 -13.46 -4.85
#